data_10d3c572ae45537138165d6262f26978
#
_entry.id   10d3c572ae45537138165d6262f26978
#
_cell.length_a   1.000
_cell.length_b   1.000
_cell.length_c   1.000
_cell.angle_alpha   90.00
_cell.angle_beta   90.00
_cell.angle_gamma   90.00
#
_symmetry.space_group_name_H-M   'P 1'
#
loop_
_entity.id
_entity.type
_entity.pdbx_description
1 polymer ?
#
loop_
_entity_poly.entity_id
_entity_poly.type
_entity_poly.pdbx_seq_one_letter_code
_entity_poly.pdbx_strand_id
1 'polypeptide(L)'
;MVYLAAAVSDFYVPWDNLPKHKIQSRAAAAGPGVLSGGGDGDEMGITLRLEQVPKMLGHVRQLWCADAFTVGFKLETDPDLLAFKAVSSLRKYRMHVVVANEMDKRKDEVVLISLGEAGHGGSNSSAAPTGGLDGGLN
;
A
#
# COMPACT_ATOMS: atom_id res chain seq x y z
N MET A 1 -4.93 11.93 15.81
CA MET A 1 -5.06 11.38 14.45
C MET A 1 -3.76 10.68 14.06
N VAL A 2 -3.86 9.52 13.43
CA VAL A 2 -2.72 8.78 12.86
C VAL A 2 -2.93 8.68 11.34
N TYR A 3 -1.95 9.15 10.59
CA TYR A 3 -1.98 9.20 9.14
C TYR A 3 -0.80 8.38 8.59
N LEU A 4 -1.09 7.25 7.95
CA LEU A 4 -0.10 6.26 7.56
C LEU A 4 -0.02 6.17 6.04
N ALA A 5 0.95 6.87 5.47
CA ALA A 5 1.21 6.92 4.02
C ALA A 5 2.55 6.27 3.61
N ALA A 6 3.21 5.59 4.54
CA ALA A 6 4.49 4.98 4.25
C ALA A 6 4.36 3.79 3.29
N ALA A 7 5.16 3.79 2.25
CA ALA A 7 5.39 2.61 1.42
C ALA A 7 6.47 1.75 2.08
N VAL A 8 6.11 0.52 2.45
CA VAL A 8 7.02 -0.44 3.05
C VAL A 8 7.04 -1.72 2.22
N SER A 9 8.14 -2.45 2.25
CA SER A 9 8.21 -3.76 1.61
C SER A 9 7.34 -4.76 2.36
N ASP A 10 6.66 -5.64 1.63
CA ASP A 10 5.89 -6.75 2.21
C ASP A 10 6.78 -7.94 2.62
N PHE A 11 8.02 -7.96 2.15
CA PHE A 11 8.97 -9.03 2.38
C PHE A 11 10.35 -8.48 2.73
N TYR A 12 11.11 -9.26 3.49
CA TYR A 12 12.49 -8.93 3.89
C TYR A 12 13.36 -10.18 3.89
N VAL A 13 14.67 -10.00 3.83
CA VAL A 13 15.64 -11.07 4.08
C VAL A 13 15.85 -11.14 5.58
N PRO A 14 15.60 -12.30 6.25
CA PRO A 14 15.89 -12.47 7.67
C PRO A 14 17.34 -12.17 7.99
N TRP A 15 17.58 -11.56 9.16
CA TRP A 15 18.91 -11.14 9.56
C TRP A 15 19.93 -12.29 9.58
N ASP A 16 19.47 -13.48 9.99
CA ASP A 16 20.31 -14.68 10.05
C ASP A 16 20.68 -15.24 8.67
N ASN A 17 19.93 -14.84 7.64
CA ASN A 17 20.15 -15.24 6.26
C ASN A 17 20.95 -14.20 5.45
N LEU A 18 21.32 -13.08 6.08
CA LEU A 18 22.15 -12.07 5.43
C LEU A 18 23.61 -12.54 5.34
N PRO A 19 24.24 -12.46 4.17
CA PRO A 19 25.65 -12.79 4.02
C PRO A 19 26.52 -11.77 4.79
N LYS A 20 27.50 -12.26 5.52
CA LYS A 20 28.45 -11.39 6.27
C LYS A 20 29.31 -10.52 5.37
N HIS A 21 29.49 -10.93 4.11
CA HIS A 21 30.31 -10.23 3.14
C HIS A 21 29.51 -9.93 1.85
N LYS A 22 30.04 -9.01 1.08
CA LYS A 22 29.47 -8.66 -0.25
C LYS A 22 29.34 -9.95 -1.11
N ILE A 23 28.16 -10.17 -1.65
CA ILE A 23 27.92 -11.25 -2.59
C ILE A 23 28.76 -10.99 -3.86
N GLN A 24 29.62 -11.91 -4.19
CA GLN A 24 30.49 -11.83 -5.37
C GLN A 24 29.75 -12.40 -6.58
N SER A 25 29.84 -11.71 -7.72
CA SER A 25 29.20 -12.15 -8.97
C SER A 25 29.79 -13.43 -9.56
N ARG A 26 30.92 -13.91 -9.04
CA ARG A 26 31.65 -15.09 -9.56
C ARG A 26 31.80 -16.25 -8.56
N ALA A 27 31.38 -16.12 -7.35
CA ALA A 27 31.53 -17.18 -6.37
C ALA A 27 30.16 -17.69 -5.96
N ALA A 28 29.87 -18.93 -6.32
CA ALA A 28 28.89 -19.74 -5.64
C ALA A 28 29.37 -20.02 -4.20
N ALA A 29 29.44 -18.99 -3.35
CA ALA A 29 29.64 -19.14 -1.95
C ALA A 29 28.26 -19.38 -1.33
N ALA A 30 27.94 -20.65 -1.14
CA ALA A 30 26.77 -21.07 -0.37
C ALA A 30 26.89 -20.55 1.06
N GLY A 31 26.33 -19.35 1.32
CA GLY A 31 26.02 -18.91 2.66
C GLY A 31 24.65 -19.44 3.08
N PRO A 32 24.36 -19.59 4.39
CA PRO A 32 23.03 -19.98 4.85
C PRO A 32 22.01 -18.95 4.38
N GLY A 33 20.99 -19.40 3.62
CA GLY A 33 19.93 -18.56 3.08
C GLY A 33 20.05 -18.17 1.61
N VAL A 34 21.18 -18.43 0.96
CA VAL A 34 21.35 -18.26 -0.49
C VAL A 34 21.34 -19.66 -1.11
N LEU A 35 20.25 -20.00 -1.79
CA LEU A 35 20.18 -21.25 -2.56
C LEU A 35 20.82 -20.97 -3.94
N SER A 36 21.96 -21.60 -4.19
CA SER A 36 22.57 -21.65 -5.51
C SER A 36 21.67 -22.50 -6.40
N GLY A 37 21.03 -21.88 -7.38
CA GLY A 37 20.31 -22.59 -8.42
C GLY A 37 21.30 -23.32 -9.33
N GLY A 38 21.49 -24.60 -9.11
CA GLY A 38 22.19 -25.48 -10.05
C GLY A 38 21.27 -25.81 -11.22
N GLY A 39 21.42 -25.11 -12.32
CA GLY A 39 20.90 -25.48 -13.63
C GLY A 39 22.07 -25.59 -14.58
N ASP A 40 22.09 -26.64 -15.42
CA ASP A 40 23.02 -26.85 -16.52
C ASP A 40 22.79 -25.76 -17.57
N GLY A 41 23.33 -24.60 -17.37
CA GLY A 41 23.20 -23.47 -18.29
C GLY A 41 23.72 -22.19 -17.68
N ASP A 42 24.44 -21.44 -18.40
CA ASP A 42 25.24 -20.24 -18.11
C ASP A 42 24.49 -19.04 -17.46
N GLU A 43 23.38 -19.25 -16.78
CA GLU A 43 22.63 -18.23 -16.04
C GLU A 43 22.99 -18.25 -14.56
N MET A 44 23.91 -17.38 -14.20
CA MET A 44 24.34 -17.16 -12.82
C MET A 44 23.32 -16.31 -12.10
N GLY A 45 22.26 -16.94 -11.57
CA GLY A 45 21.23 -16.32 -10.75
C GLY A 45 21.55 -16.39 -9.25
N ILE A 46 20.96 -15.48 -8.48
CA ILE A 46 20.97 -15.50 -7.02
C ILE A 46 19.55 -15.75 -6.53
N THR A 47 19.37 -16.81 -5.76
CA THR A 47 18.10 -17.07 -5.08
C THR A 47 18.13 -16.50 -3.66
N LEU A 48 17.21 -15.62 -3.35
CA LEU A 48 17.03 -15.06 -2.00
C LEU A 48 15.75 -15.62 -1.38
N ARG A 49 15.86 -16.17 -0.20
CA ARG A 49 14.70 -16.54 0.61
C ARG A 49 14.22 -15.33 1.38
N LEU A 50 12.99 -14.90 1.09
CA LEU A 50 12.34 -13.78 1.74
C LEU A 50 11.27 -14.26 2.72
N GLU A 51 11.11 -13.56 3.83
CA GLU A 51 10.03 -13.75 4.79
C GLU A 51 9.09 -12.55 4.79
N GLN A 52 7.84 -12.78 5.20
CA GLN A 52 6.83 -11.74 5.23
C GLN A 52 7.07 -10.78 6.40
N VAL A 53 7.06 -9.49 6.14
CA VAL A 53 7.10 -8.45 7.17
C VAL A 53 5.83 -8.52 8.02
N PRO A 54 5.93 -8.50 9.36
CA PRO A 54 4.77 -8.46 10.25
C PRO A 54 3.84 -7.29 9.94
N LYS A 55 2.54 -7.54 9.87
CA LYS A 55 1.54 -6.51 9.56
C LYS A 55 1.23 -5.68 10.81
N MET A 56 1.97 -4.60 11.01
CA MET A 56 1.89 -3.77 12.21
C MET A 56 0.65 -2.88 12.31
N LEU A 57 -0.06 -2.64 11.21
CA LEU A 57 -1.21 -1.74 11.18
C LEU A 57 -2.33 -2.12 12.18
N GLY A 58 -2.55 -3.43 12.37
CA GLY A 58 -3.48 -3.93 13.37
C GLY A 58 -3.05 -3.59 14.80
N HIS A 59 -1.77 -3.69 15.11
CA HIS A 59 -1.22 -3.33 16.43
C HIS A 59 -1.32 -1.82 16.68
N VAL A 60 -1.01 -1.00 15.69
CA VAL A 60 -1.18 0.47 15.78
C VAL A 60 -2.61 0.80 16.17
N ARG A 61 -3.59 0.23 15.48
CA ARG A 61 -5.00 0.57 15.68
C ARG A 61 -5.60 -0.02 16.95
N GLN A 62 -5.17 -1.20 17.37
CA GLN A 62 -5.76 -1.89 18.50
C GLN A 62 -5.05 -1.64 19.84
N LEU A 63 -3.73 -1.44 19.80
CA LEU A 63 -2.91 -1.37 21.01
C LEU A 63 -2.29 0.00 21.25
N TRP A 64 -1.72 0.62 20.20
CA TRP A 64 -0.94 1.85 20.40
C TRP A 64 -1.75 3.12 20.30
N CYS A 65 -2.75 3.15 19.43
CA CYS A 65 -3.54 4.33 19.15
C CYS A 65 -5.02 3.97 18.97
N ALA A 66 -5.61 3.26 19.93
CA ALA A 66 -6.97 2.73 19.83
C ALA A 66 -8.03 3.84 19.63
N ASP A 67 -7.87 4.99 20.27
CA ASP A 67 -8.80 6.12 20.19
C ASP A 67 -8.48 7.12 19.07
N ALA A 68 -7.39 6.91 18.34
CA ALA A 68 -6.99 7.84 17.30
C ALA A 68 -7.84 7.67 16.03
N PHE A 69 -8.20 8.79 15.41
CA PHE A 69 -8.71 8.76 14.04
C PHE A 69 -7.61 8.31 13.10
N THR A 70 -7.84 7.21 12.38
CA THR A 70 -6.82 6.54 11.56
C THR A 70 -7.13 6.64 10.08
N VAL A 71 -6.12 7.09 9.33
CA VAL A 71 -6.14 7.18 7.87
C VAL A 71 -5.04 6.29 7.32
N GLY A 72 -5.40 5.39 6.43
CA GLY A 72 -4.47 4.52 5.72
C GLY A 72 -4.39 4.86 4.24
N PHE A 73 -3.46 4.20 3.54
CA PHE A 73 -3.24 4.36 2.10
C PHE A 73 -3.32 3.04 1.37
N LYS A 74 -3.83 3.11 0.16
CA LYS A 74 -3.82 2.00 -0.79
C LYS A 74 -3.44 2.51 -2.17
N LEU A 75 -2.38 1.95 -2.73
CA LEU A 75 -1.94 2.22 -4.10
C LEU A 75 -2.07 0.94 -4.91
N GLU A 76 -2.72 1.02 -6.05
CA GLU A 76 -2.88 -0.10 -6.99
C GLU A 76 -2.67 0.39 -8.42
N THR A 77 -2.24 -0.53 -9.28
CA THR A 77 -2.16 -0.29 -10.72
C THR A 77 -3.46 -0.60 -11.45
N ASP A 78 -4.29 -1.46 -10.84
CA ASP A 78 -5.57 -1.90 -11.38
C ASP A 78 -6.71 -1.17 -10.65
N PRO A 79 -7.46 -0.29 -11.36
CA PRO A 79 -8.55 0.48 -10.77
C PRO A 79 -9.71 -0.40 -10.28
N ASP A 80 -9.98 -1.53 -10.93
CA ASP A 80 -11.08 -2.43 -10.54
C ASP A 80 -10.81 -3.09 -9.19
N LEU A 81 -9.54 -3.36 -8.89
CA LEU A 81 -9.12 -3.92 -7.60
C LEU A 81 -8.95 -2.87 -6.51
N LEU A 82 -8.74 -1.61 -6.86
CA LEU A 82 -8.42 -0.53 -5.92
C LEU A 82 -9.49 -0.38 -4.84
N ALA A 83 -10.75 -0.20 -5.26
CA ALA A 83 -11.86 0.00 -4.34
C ALA A 83 -12.07 -1.21 -3.43
N PHE A 84 -12.04 -2.42 -3.99
CA PHE A 84 -12.20 -3.65 -3.23
C PHE A 84 -11.10 -3.82 -2.17
N LYS A 85 -9.84 -3.65 -2.54
CA LYS A 85 -8.71 -3.77 -1.63
C LYS A 85 -8.70 -2.68 -0.56
N ALA A 86 -9.09 -1.46 -0.91
CA ALA A 86 -9.20 -0.36 0.05
C ALA A 86 -10.31 -0.61 1.09
N VAL A 87 -11.51 -1.04 0.68
CA VAL A 87 -12.60 -1.43 1.57
C VAL A 87 -12.21 -2.61 2.45
N SER A 88 -11.56 -3.63 1.88
CA SER A 88 -11.06 -4.78 2.63
C SER A 88 -10.06 -4.37 3.72
N SER A 89 -9.11 -3.48 3.38
CA SER A 89 -8.13 -2.95 4.33
C SER A 89 -8.80 -2.13 5.45
N LEU A 90 -9.74 -1.26 5.07
CA LEU A 90 -10.51 -0.42 5.99
C LEU A 90 -11.25 -1.26 7.04
N ARG A 91 -11.93 -2.32 6.61
CA ARG A 91 -12.64 -3.25 7.51
C ARG A 91 -11.69 -4.08 8.37
N LYS A 92 -10.67 -4.67 7.73
CA LYS A 92 -9.69 -5.55 8.41
C LYS A 92 -8.98 -4.85 9.56
N TYR A 93 -8.55 -3.61 9.35
CA TYR A 93 -7.78 -2.85 10.32
C TYR A 93 -8.61 -1.83 11.10
N ARG A 94 -9.92 -1.78 10.89
CA ARG A 94 -10.84 -0.85 11.57
C ARG A 94 -10.40 0.61 11.42
N MET A 95 -9.93 0.98 10.23
CA MET A 95 -9.56 2.36 9.93
C MET A 95 -10.79 3.22 9.67
N HIS A 96 -10.66 4.52 9.84
CA HIS A 96 -11.75 5.47 9.60
C HIS A 96 -11.84 5.86 8.13
N VAL A 97 -10.67 6.05 7.50
CA VAL A 97 -10.55 6.41 6.10
C VAL A 97 -9.39 5.66 5.45
N VAL A 98 -9.54 5.28 4.21
CA VAL A 98 -8.45 4.84 3.33
C VAL A 98 -8.39 5.79 2.15
N VAL A 99 -7.22 6.38 1.93
CA VAL A 99 -6.89 7.12 0.71
C VAL A 99 -6.45 6.10 -0.35
N ALA A 100 -7.28 5.94 -1.36
CA ALA A 100 -7.06 5.00 -2.43
C ALA A 100 -6.53 5.73 -3.67
N ASN A 101 -5.36 5.33 -4.15
CA ASN A 101 -4.69 5.93 -5.29
C ASN A 101 -4.52 4.91 -6.41
N GLU A 102 -4.87 5.30 -7.61
CA GLU A 102 -4.45 4.64 -8.84
C GLU A 102 -3.04 5.12 -9.21
N MET A 103 -2.15 4.19 -9.58
CA MET A 103 -0.74 4.50 -9.83
C MET A 103 -0.57 5.62 -10.87
N ASP A 104 -1.31 5.57 -11.96
CA ASP A 104 -1.16 6.51 -13.07
C ASP A 104 -1.75 7.89 -12.77
N LYS A 105 -2.78 7.95 -11.93
CA LYS A 105 -3.49 9.18 -11.59
C LYS A 105 -3.11 9.77 -10.24
N ARG A 106 -2.20 9.15 -9.49
CA ARG A 106 -1.86 9.51 -8.10
C ARG A 106 -1.40 10.94 -7.86
N LYS A 107 -1.02 11.66 -8.93
CA LYS A 107 -0.59 13.07 -8.84
C LYS A 107 -1.76 14.05 -8.89
N ASP A 108 -2.86 13.62 -9.48
CA ASP A 108 -3.97 14.52 -9.85
C ASP A 108 -5.22 14.23 -9.03
N GLU A 109 -5.45 12.97 -8.65
CA GLU A 109 -6.65 12.58 -7.94
C GLU A 109 -6.41 11.47 -6.88
N VAL A 110 -7.27 11.45 -5.88
CA VAL A 110 -7.35 10.39 -4.87
C VAL A 110 -8.82 10.08 -4.57
N VAL A 111 -9.10 8.84 -4.20
CA VAL A 111 -10.43 8.43 -3.74
C VAL A 111 -10.38 8.21 -2.23
N LEU A 112 -11.23 8.91 -1.49
CA LEU A 112 -11.37 8.71 -0.05
C LEU A 112 -12.49 7.69 0.21
N ILE A 113 -12.14 6.59 0.87
CA ILE A 113 -13.07 5.52 1.19
C ILE A 113 -13.23 5.47 2.71
N SER A 114 -14.48 5.58 3.19
CA SER A 114 -14.87 5.41 4.58
C SER A 114 -16.09 4.50 4.68
N LEU A 115 -16.29 3.87 5.82
CA LEU A 115 -17.57 3.21 6.11
C LEU A 115 -18.54 4.30 6.53
N GLY A 116 -19.61 4.50 5.74
CA GLY A 116 -20.73 5.35 6.16
C GLY A 116 -21.37 4.78 7.42
N GLU A 117 -21.82 5.62 8.31
CA GLU A 117 -22.73 5.20 9.37
C GLU A 117 -24.00 4.64 8.72
N ALA A 118 -24.38 3.44 9.10
CA ALA A 118 -25.64 2.85 8.68
C ALA A 118 -26.77 3.62 9.39
N GLY A 119 -27.34 4.60 8.69
CA GLY A 119 -28.54 5.28 9.18
C GLY A 119 -28.45 6.81 9.23
N HIS A 120 -28.66 7.46 8.12
CA HIS A 120 -29.62 8.56 7.92
C HIS A 120 -29.57 8.93 6.45
N GLY A 121 -30.69 8.81 5.79
CA GLY A 121 -30.87 9.26 4.41
C GLY A 121 -30.58 10.74 4.30
N GLY A 122 -29.44 11.07 3.71
CA GLY A 122 -28.99 12.42 3.40
C GLY A 122 -28.80 12.54 1.91
N SER A 123 -29.67 13.32 1.30
CA SER A 123 -29.76 13.74 -0.08
C SER A 123 -28.42 13.99 -0.77
N ASN A 124 -28.28 13.41 -1.96
CA ASN A 124 -27.33 13.81 -2.99
C ASN A 124 -27.43 15.34 -3.25
N SER A 125 -26.44 16.08 -2.80
CA SER A 125 -26.18 17.40 -3.36
C SER A 125 -25.08 17.26 -4.40
N SER A 126 -25.50 17.04 -5.65
CA SER A 126 -24.66 17.26 -6.81
C SER A 126 -24.38 18.77 -6.90
N ALA A 127 -23.17 19.19 -6.61
CA ALA A 127 -22.72 20.54 -6.93
C ALA A 127 -22.61 20.64 -8.46
N ALA A 128 -23.51 21.42 -9.06
CA ALA A 128 -23.44 21.80 -10.46
C ALA A 128 -22.25 22.75 -10.68
N PRO A 129 -21.58 22.67 -11.85
CA PRO A 129 -20.54 23.64 -12.18
C PRO A 129 -21.18 24.99 -12.42
N THR A 130 -20.72 26.01 -11.71
CA THR A 130 -21.07 27.41 -11.95
C THR A 130 -20.49 27.84 -13.31
N GLY A 131 -21.38 27.95 -14.29
CA GLY A 131 -21.07 28.50 -15.58
C GLY A 131 -20.60 29.96 -15.48
N GLY A 132 -19.55 30.27 -16.21
CA GLY A 132 -19.02 31.61 -16.37
C GLY A 132 -20.05 32.57 -16.96
N LEU A 133 -20.13 33.73 -16.34
CA LEU A 133 -20.84 34.87 -16.90
C LEU A 133 -19.94 35.53 -17.94
N ASP A 134 -20.31 35.33 -19.19
CA ASP A 134 -19.80 36.12 -20.31
C ASP A 134 -20.56 37.43 -20.33
N GLY A 135 -19.88 38.50 -19.95
CA GLY A 135 -20.39 39.87 -19.99
C GLY A 135 -19.90 40.59 -21.25
N GLY A 136 -20.63 40.47 -22.34
CA GLY A 136 -20.47 41.35 -23.50
C GLY A 136 -21.00 42.75 -23.20
N LEU A 137 -20.19 43.73 -23.43
CA LEU A 137 -20.61 45.11 -23.61
C LEU A 137 -19.95 45.69 -24.87
N ASN A 138 -20.78 46.06 -25.80
CA ASN A 138 -20.62 47.09 -26.85
C ASN A 138 -19.25 47.32 -27.47
#